data_e4cb508229995e014f9a32400b66f7ed
#
_entry.id   e4cb508229995e014f9a32400b66f7ed
#
_cell.length_a   1.000
_cell.length_b   1.000
_cell.length_c   1.000
_cell.angle_alpha   90.00
_cell.angle_beta   90.00
_cell.angle_gamma   90.00
#
_symmetry.space_group_name_H-M   'P 1'
#
loop_
_entity.id
_entity.type
_entity.pdbx_description
1 polymer ?
#
loop_
_entity_poly.entity_id
_entity_poly.type
_entity_poly.pdbx_seq_one_letter_code
_entity_poly.pdbx_strand_id
1 'polypeptide(L)'
;MDARGQRISHGGDVYYMCPTDSFADFIAERARAAIDAGAQAIHLEEPEYWARAGYSEAFRRAWADFYGDSWLPPDSSPDARFRASKLMYELYCRAVARVLANLRRYAEDQQADVRLYVATHSVLNYTQWGIVSPESALAHFEDCDGYVAQVWTGTARVPAFYRGRAEERTFESAFLEYGALVNLTRVSGQRTWLLADPVEDDPNRSWQHYRKHWHDRVIAQLL
;
A
#
# COMPACT_ATOMS: atom_id res chain seq x y z
N MET A 1 -2.99 -16.14 -4.68
CA MET A 1 -3.03 -17.53 -4.17
C MET A 1 -1.70 -17.81 -3.49
N ASP A 2 -1.71 -18.53 -2.40
CA ASP A 2 -0.54 -19.01 -1.67
C ASP A 2 -0.03 -20.37 -2.19
N ALA A 3 1.03 -20.92 -1.56
CA ALA A 3 1.64 -22.21 -1.92
C ALA A 3 0.69 -23.42 -1.79
N ARG A 4 -0.39 -23.29 -1.04
CA ARG A 4 -1.41 -24.33 -0.86
C ARG A 4 -2.55 -24.21 -1.88
N GLY A 5 -2.47 -23.24 -2.80
CA GLY A 5 -3.54 -22.94 -3.75
C GLY A 5 -4.73 -22.22 -3.12
N GLN A 6 -4.59 -21.69 -1.90
CA GLN A 6 -5.65 -20.97 -1.24
C GLN A 6 -5.64 -19.49 -1.66
N ARG A 7 -6.83 -18.91 -1.79
CA ARG A 7 -6.96 -17.46 -2.00
C ARG A 7 -6.56 -16.72 -0.72
N ILE A 8 -5.81 -15.63 -0.87
CA ILE A 8 -5.45 -14.77 0.26
C ILE A 8 -6.56 -13.75 0.42
N SER A 9 -7.22 -13.74 1.58
CA SER A 9 -8.31 -12.84 1.91
C SER A 9 -7.81 -11.70 2.81
N HIS A 10 -8.35 -10.52 2.62
CA HIS A 10 -8.25 -9.40 3.56
C HIS A 10 -9.22 -9.58 4.75
N GLY A 11 -10.35 -10.24 4.49
CA GLY A 11 -11.39 -10.55 5.45
C GLY A 11 -12.65 -11.01 4.71
N GLY A 12 -13.37 -12.00 5.25
CA GLY A 12 -14.55 -12.55 4.61
C GLY A 12 -14.28 -12.97 3.15
N ASP A 13 -15.10 -12.49 2.24
CA ASP A 13 -15.03 -12.77 0.80
C ASP A 13 -14.22 -11.73 0.00
N VAL A 14 -13.49 -10.85 0.66
CA VAL A 14 -12.62 -9.85 0.01
C VAL A 14 -11.24 -10.46 -0.23
N TYR A 15 -10.87 -10.66 -1.50
CA TYR A 15 -9.62 -11.34 -1.86
C TYR A 15 -8.61 -10.38 -2.52
N TYR A 16 -7.33 -10.55 -2.16
CA TYR A 16 -6.24 -9.87 -2.85
C TYR A 16 -6.09 -10.39 -4.29
N MET A 17 -6.08 -9.47 -5.23
CA MET A 17 -5.97 -9.76 -6.65
C MET A 17 -4.53 -9.66 -7.13
N CYS A 18 -4.20 -10.38 -8.21
CA CYS A 18 -2.98 -10.14 -8.95
C CYS A 18 -3.18 -8.85 -9.78
N PRO A 19 -2.35 -7.82 -9.64
CA PRO A 19 -2.54 -6.54 -10.31
C PRO A 19 -2.11 -6.61 -11.78
N THR A 20 -2.93 -7.29 -12.58
CA THR A 20 -2.80 -7.36 -14.04
C THR A 20 -3.35 -6.09 -14.69
N ASP A 21 -3.06 -5.90 -16.00
CA ASP A 21 -3.61 -4.78 -16.76
C ASP A 21 -5.14 -4.76 -16.74
N SER A 22 -5.78 -5.93 -16.88
CA SER A 22 -7.25 -6.02 -16.80
C SER A 22 -7.81 -5.68 -15.43
N PHE A 23 -7.07 -5.97 -14.35
CA PHE A 23 -7.45 -5.53 -13.00
C PHE A 23 -7.29 -4.03 -12.84
N ALA A 24 -6.20 -3.45 -13.35
CA ALA A 24 -6.00 -2.00 -13.34
C ALA A 24 -7.10 -1.27 -14.14
N ASP A 25 -7.47 -1.79 -15.32
CA ASP A 25 -8.55 -1.23 -16.14
C ASP A 25 -9.90 -1.31 -15.41
N PHE A 26 -10.19 -2.41 -14.72
CA PHE A 26 -11.38 -2.55 -13.90
C PHE A 26 -11.44 -1.51 -12.77
N ILE A 27 -10.33 -1.29 -12.06
CA ILE A 27 -10.25 -0.26 -11.00
C ILE A 27 -10.47 1.13 -11.58
N ALA A 28 -9.81 1.44 -12.70
CA ALA A 28 -9.97 2.74 -13.37
C ALA A 28 -11.44 2.97 -13.80
N GLU A 29 -12.10 1.97 -14.37
CA GLU A 29 -13.51 2.05 -14.74
C GLU A 29 -14.41 2.35 -13.53
N ARG A 30 -14.18 1.70 -12.39
CA ARG A 30 -14.94 1.98 -11.16
C ARG A 30 -14.71 3.39 -10.64
N ALA A 31 -13.46 3.86 -10.67
CA ALA A 31 -13.13 5.21 -10.22
C ALA A 31 -13.67 6.31 -11.12
N ARG A 32 -13.83 6.07 -12.45
CA ARG A 32 -14.49 7.00 -13.36
C ARG A 32 -15.91 7.31 -12.93
N ALA A 33 -16.66 6.31 -12.46
CA ALA A 33 -18.01 6.54 -11.96
C ALA A 33 -18.07 7.52 -10.77
N ALA A 34 -17.03 7.56 -9.95
CA ALA A 34 -16.92 8.55 -8.87
C ALA A 34 -16.64 9.96 -9.42
N ILE A 35 -15.82 10.08 -10.47
CA ILE A 35 -15.59 11.37 -11.17
C ILE A 35 -16.90 11.88 -11.77
N ASP A 36 -17.65 11.03 -12.44
CA ASP A 36 -18.98 11.37 -13.02
C ASP A 36 -19.98 11.82 -11.95
N ALA A 37 -19.86 11.28 -10.73
CA ALA A 37 -20.66 11.68 -9.58
C ALA A 37 -20.15 12.98 -8.90
N GLY A 38 -19.10 13.62 -9.42
CA GLY A 38 -18.57 14.88 -8.92
C GLY A 38 -17.49 14.75 -7.83
N ALA A 39 -16.81 13.60 -7.72
CA ALA A 39 -15.67 13.46 -6.81
C ALA A 39 -14.55 14.42 -7.22
N GLN A 40 -14.02 15.16 -6.26
CA GLN A 40 -12.90 16.10 -6.45
C GLN A 40 -11.55 15.47 -6.14
N ALA A 41 -11.53 14.28 -5.55
CA ALA A 41 -10.33 13.51 -5.28
C ALA A 41 -10.62 12.02 -5.33
N ILE A 42 -9.68 11.26 -5.88
CA ILE A 42 -9.64 9.80 -5.85
C ILE A 42 -8.35 9.39 -5.16
N HIS A 43 -8.41 8.47 -4.23
CA HIS A 43 -7.20 7.82 -3.72
C HIS A 43 -7.25 6.31 -3.96
N LEU A 44 -6.11 5.78 -4.38
CA LEU A 44 -5.87 4.35 -4.49
C LEU A 44 -5.29 3.89 -3.16
N GLU A 45 -5.97 2.98 -2.50
CA GLU A 45 -5.60 2.54 -1.18
C GLU A 45 -4.76 1.27 -1.23
N GLU A 46 -3.65 1.28 -0.50
CA GLU A 46 -2.83 0.13 -0.14
C GLU A 46 -2.48 -0.80 -1.31
N PRO A 47 -1.60 -0.38 -2.23
CA PRO A 47 -1.14 -1.25 -3.32
C PRO A 47 -0.24 -2.37 -2.75
N GLU A 48 -0.84 -3.40 -2.19
CA GLU A 48 -0.22 -4.44 -1.39
C GLU A 48 -0.18 -5.79 -2.10
N TYR A 49 0.99 -6.41 -2.15
CA TYR A 49 1.15 -7.79 -2.62
C TYR A 49 1.79 -8.64 -1.51
N TRP A 50 1.03 -9.62 -1.01
CA TRP A 50 1.56 -10.51 0.02
C TRP A 50 2.74 -11.33 -0.50
N ALA A 51 3.88 -11.28 0.18
CA ALA A 51 5.08 -12.02 -0.20
C ALA A 51 4.89 -13.54 -0.25
N ARG A 52 3.89 -14.07 0.50
CA ARG A 52 3.47 -15.48 0.45
C ARG A 52 2.64 -15.85 -0.77
N ALA A 53 2.25 -14.87 -1.60
CA ALA A 53 1.52 -15.08 -2.85
C ALA A 53 2.45 -15.50 -4.01
N GLY A 54 1.97 -15.37 -5.26
CA GLY A 54 2.78 -15.68 -6.44
C GLY A 54 2.48 -17.05 -7.07
N TYR A 55 1.39 -17.70 -6.67
CA TYR A 55 1.04 -19.05 -7.14
C TYR A 55 -0.17 -19.07 -8.09
N SER A 56 -0.78 -17.91 -8.38
CA SER A 56 -1.89 -17.83 -9.32
C SER A 56 -1.42 -17.98 -10.77
N GLU A 57 -2.31 -18.45 -11.64
CA GLU A 57 -2.03 -18.55 -13.07
C GLU A 57 -1.69 -17.17 -13.68
N ALA A 58 -2.38 -16.12 -13.26
CA ALA A 58 -2.07 -14.76 -13.70
C ALA A 58 -0.64 -14.34 -13.35
N PHE A 59 -0.17 -14.69 -12.14
CA PHE A 59 1.22 -14.41 -11.76
C PHE A 59 2.23 -15.24 -12.54
N ARG A 60 1.93 -16.51 -12.81
CA ARG A 60 2.81 -17.38 -13.62
C ARG A 60 2.95 -16.87 -15.06
N ARG A 61 1.88 -16.37 -15.65
CA ARG A 61 1.91 -15.71 -16.96
C ARG A 61 2.76 -14.45 -16.92
N ALA A 62 2.52 -13.59 -15.95
CA ALA A 62 3.32 -12.38 -15.76
C ALA A 62 4.81 -12.67 -15.53
N TRP A 63 5.14 -13.79 -14.86
CA TRP A 63 6.51 -14.24 -14.70
C TRP A 63 7.16 -14.59 -16.04
N ALA A 64 6.49 -15.40 -16.86
CA ALA A 64 6.99 -15.78 -18.19
C ALA A 64 7.19 -14.55 -19.08
N ASP A 65 6.25 -13.61 -19.06
CA ASP A 65 6.32 -12.36 -19.82
C ASP A 65 7.48 -11.46 -19.36
N PHE A 66 7.73 -11.42 -18.04
CA PHE A 66 8.75 -10.52 -17.47
C PHE A 66 10.17 -11.09 -17.53
N TYR A 67 10.33 -12.39 -17.26
CA TYR A 67 11.63 -13.05 -17.20
C TYR A 67 12.01 -13.84 -18.46
N GLY A 68 11.03 -14.19 -19.30
CA GLY A 68 11.27 -15.02 -20.50
C GLY A 68 11.59 -16.48 -20.16
N ASP A 69 11.35 -16.93 -18.92
CA ASP A 69 11.66 -18.27 -18.45
C ASP A 69 10.51 -18.93 -17.69
N SER A 70 10.70 -20.18 -17.33
CA SER A 70 9.73 -20.96 -16.57
C SER A 70 9.56 -20.42 -15.15
N TRP A 71 8.32 -20.32 -14.70
CA TRP A 71 7.99 -19.90 -13.35
C TRP A 71 8.63 -20.81 -12.29
N LEU A 72 9.20 -20.21 -11.27
CA LEU A 72 9.72 -20.88 -10.08
C LEU A 72 8.80 -20.63 -8.89
N PRO A 73 8.44 -21.67 -8.10
CA PRO A 73 7.71 -21.43 -6.86
C PRO A 73 8.46 -20.46 -5.95
N PRO A 74 7.81 -19.40 -5.45
CA PRO A 74 8.50 -18.36 -4.64
C PRO A 74 9.22 -18.88 -3.40
N ASP A 75 8.84 -20.03 -2.87
CA ASP A 75 9.44 -20.69 -1.70
C ASP A 75 10.52 -21.73 -2.04
N SER A 76 10.80 -21.96 -3.33
CA SER A 76 11.75 -23.00 -3.75
C SER A 76 13.22 -22.65 -3.50
N SER A 77 13.55 -21.35 -3.45
CA SER A 77 14.90 -20.87 -3.16
C SER A 77 14.89 -19.39 -2.78
N PRO A 78 15.96 -18.86 -2.16
CA PRO A 78 16.12 -17.42 -1.94
C PRO A 78 16.08 -16.60 -3.24
N ASP A 79 16.65 -17.09 -4.33
CA ASP A 79 16.59 -16.44 -5.65
C ASP A 79 15.16 -16.40 -6.20
N ALA A 80 14.42 -17.50 -6.14
CA ALA A 80 13.03 -17.54 -6.57
C ALA A 80 12.17 -16.57 -5.74
N ARG A 81 12.42 -16.48 -4.44
CA ARG A 81 11.76 -15.51 -3.55
C ARG A 81 12.05 -14.07 -3.96
N PHE A 82 13.32 -13.74 -4.20
CA PHE A 82 13.72 -12.40 -4.64
C PHE A 82 13.08 -12.03 -5.98
N ARG A 83 13.14 -12.93 -6.97
CA ARG A 83 12.53 -12.73 -8.29
C ARG A 83 11.01 -12.55 -8.18
N ALA A 84 10.34 -13.38 -7.35
CA ALA A 84 8.91 -13.24 -7.12
C ALA A 84 8.57 -11.87 -6.50
N SER A 85 9.30 -11.43 -5.48
CA SER A 85 9.08 -10.12 -4.86
C SER A 85 9.34 -8.97 -5.83
N LYS A 86 10.38 -9.05 -6.65
CA LYS A 86 10.64 -8.07 -7.70
C LYS A 86 9.49 -7.99 -8.70
N LEU A 87 8.97 -9.12 -9.16
CA LEU A 87 7.82 -9.12 -10.06
C LEU A 87 6.56 -8.56 -9.39
N MET A 88 6.30 -8.89 -8.13
CA MET A 88 5.18 -8.33 -7.36
C MET A 88 5.24 -6.80 -7.31
N TYR A 89 6.41 -6.26 -7.02
CA TYR A 89 6.68 -4.83 -7.04
C TYR A 89 6.38 -4.22 -8.41
N GLU A 90 6.95 -4.78 -9.48
CA GLU A 90 6.77 -4.29 -10.84
C GLU A 90 5.31 -4.33 -11.31
N LEU A 91 4.57 -5.37 -10.92
CA LEU A 91 3.15 -5.48 -11.25
C LEU A 91 2.33 -4.37 -10.62
N TYR A 92 2.59 -4.03 -9.34
CA TYR A 92 1.90 -2.90 -8.70
C TYR A 92 2.37 -1.55 -9.24
N CYS A 93 3.65 -1.36 -9.52
CA CYS A 93 4.12 -0.13 -10.18
C CYS A 93 3.36 0.11 -11.48
N ARG A 94 3.26 -0.91 -12.34
CA ARG A 94 2.51 -0.80 -13.60
C ARG A 94 1.02 -0.59 -13.41
N ALA A 95 0.41 -1.32 -12.49
CA ALA A 95 -1.03 -1.20 -12.24
C ALA A 95 -1.39 0.19 -11.70
N VAL A 96 -0.66 0.70 -10.70
CA VAL A 96 -0.89 2.04 -10.14
C VAL A 96 -0.69 3.11 -11.21
N ALA A 97 0.43 3.09 -11.94
CA ALA A 97 0.69 4.05 -13.03
C ALA A 97 -0.42 4.01 -14.09
N ARG A 98 -0.87 2.80 -14.49
CA ARG A 98 -1.94 2.63 -15.48
C ARG A 98 -3.28 3.21 -15.00
N VAL A 99 -3.65 2.97 -13.74
CA VAL A 99 -4.88 3.53 -13.15
C VAL A 99 -4.79 5.05 -13.11
N LEU A 100 -3.70 5.61 -12.59
CA LEU A 100 -3.52 7.06 -12.48
C LEU A 100 -3.58 7.74 -13.85
N ALA A 101 -2.81 7.26 -14.84
CA ALA A 101 -2.82 7.81 -16.20
C ALA A 101 -4.21 7.72 -16.87
N ASN A 102 -4.93 6.63 -16.63
CA ASN A 102 -6.27 6.45 -17.14
C ASN A 102 -7.26 7.45 -16.54
N LEU A 103 -7.20 7.65 -15.22
CA LEU A 103 -8.06 8.60 -14.51
C LEU A 103 -7.70 10.05 -14.84
N ARG A 104 -6.42 10.37 -14.99
CA ARG A 104 -5.99 11.71 -15.39
C ARG A 104 -6.56 12.08 -16.75
N ARG A 105 -6.38 11.23 -17.75
CA ARG A 105 -6.93 11.44 -19.09
C ARG A 105 -8.46 11.56 -19.07
N TYR A 106 -9.13 10.68 -18.32
CA TYR A 106 -10.58 10.74 -18.22
C TYR A 106 -11.07 12.05 -17.59
N ALA A 107 -10.43 12.51 -16.52
CA ALA A 107 -10.77 13.79 -15.89
C ALA A 107 -10.58 14.97 -16.85
N GLU A 108 -9.48 14.97 -17.63
CA GLU A 108 -9.23 15.98 -18.67
C GLU A 108 -10.32 15.98 -19.75
N ASP A 109 -10.68 14.81 -20.26
CA ASP A 109 -11.75 14.65 -21.26
C ASP A 109 -13.12 15.14 -20.74
N GLN A 110 -13.38 14.97 -19.44
CA GLN A 110 -14.58 15.45 -18.79
C GLN A 110 -14.49 16.91 -18.29
N GLN A 111 -13.35 17.57 -18.45
CA GLN A 111 -13.05 18.91 -17.89
C GLN A 111 -13.24 18.98 -16.38
N ALA A 112 -12.98 17.86 -15.67
CA ALA A 112 -13.12 17.73 -14.23
C ALA A 112 -11.80 17.99 -13.52
N ASP A 113 -11.81 18.88 -12.51
CA ASP A 113 -10.63 19.09 -11.64
C ASP A 113 -10.60 18.03 -10.54
N VAL A 114 -9.87 16.95 -10.77
CA VAL A 114 -9.79 15.80 -9.86
C VAL A 114 -8.34 15.59 -9.42
N ARG A 115 -8.14 15.47 -8.12
CA ARG A 115 -6.85 15.13 -7.54
C ARG A 115 -6.71 13.61 -7.36
N LEU A 116 -5.54 13.09 -7.69
CA LEU A 116 -5.24 11.66 -7.62
C LEU A 116 -4.15 11.40 -6.57
N TYR A 117 -4.46 10.54 -5.61
CA TYR A 117 -3.59 10.21 -4.49
C TYR A 117 -3.37 8.70 -4.38
N VAL A 118 -2.25 8.31 -3.76
CA VAL A 118 -2.03 6.93 -3.30
C VAL A 118 -1.94 6.96 -1.78
N ALA A 119 -2.76 6.14 -1.12
CA ALA A 119 -2.68 5.92 0.31
C ALA A 119 -1.86 4.65 0.58
N THR A 120 -0.86 4.73 1.45
CA THR A 120 0.07 3.64 1.68
C THR A 120 0.65 3.67 3.09
N HIS A 121 1.09 2.51 3.56
CA HIS A 121 1.90 2.38 4.76
C HIS A 121 3.39 2.48 4.44
N SER A 122 4.21 2.63 5.48
CA SER A 122 5.66 2.68 5.32
C SER A 122 6.25 1.30 4.98
N VAL A 123 7.43 1.30 4.35
CA VAL A 123 8.24 0.09 4.13
C VAL A 123 8.51 -0.66 5.44
N LEU A 124 8.65 0.04 6.55
CA LEU A 124 8.85 -0.57 7.87
C LEU A 124 7.67 -1.45 8.25
N ASN A 125 6.46 -0.93 8.07
CA ASN A 125 5.22 -1.63 8.35
C ASN A 125 4.99 -2.79 7.38
N TYR A 126 5.12 -2.56 6.09
CA TYR A 126 4.96 -3.59 5.06
C TYR A 126 5.97 -4.74 5.22
N THR A 127 7.19 -4.46 5.61
CA THR A 127 8.19 -5.50 5.89
C THR A 127 7.75 -6.38 7.06
N GLN A 128 7.21 -5.78 8.11
CA GLN A 128 6.68 -6.52 9.27
C GLN A 128 5.52 -7.45 8.89
N TRP A 129 4.67 -7.03 7.98
CA TRP A 129 3.53 -7.83 7.51
C TRP A 129 3.89 -8.82 6.40
N GLY A 130 5.08 -8.73 5.84
CA GLY A 130 5.49 -9.56 4.70
C GLY A 130 4.75 -9.14 3.42
N ILE A 131 4.60 -7.85 3.21
CA ILE A 131 3.98 -7.24 2.04
C ILE A 131 5.06 -6.65 1.13
N VAL A 132 4.87 -6.83 -0.17
CA VAL A 132 5.61 -6.13 -1.23
C VAL A 132 4.71 -5.04 -1.77
N SER A 133 5.20 -3.80 -1.81
CA SER A 133 4.47 -2.63 -2.30
C SER A 133 5.32 -1.83 -3.28
N PRO A 134 4.71 -0.97 -4.13
CA PRO A 134 5.44 -0.07 -5.03
C PRO A 134 5.94 1.19 -4.31
N GLU A 135 6.06 1.20 -3.01
CA GLU A 135 6.31 2.39 -2.20
C GLU A 135 7.56 3.17 -2.63
N SER A 136 8.65 2.47 -2.97
CA SER A 136 9.87 3.13 -3.45
C SER A 136 9.71 3.81 -4.83
N ALA A 137 8.65 3.51 -5.57
CA ALA A 137 8.32 4.16 -6.83
C ALA A 137 7.40 5.38 -6.68
N LEU A 138 6.91 5.67 -5.49
CA LEU A 138 5.92 6.74 -5.26
C LEU A 138 6.37 8.10 -5.83
N ALA A 139 7.63 8.46 -5.65
CA ALA A 139 8.18 9.72 -6.15
C ALA A 139 8.22 9.84 -7.68
N HIS A 140 7.94 8.74 -8.39
CA HIS A 140 8.05 8.66 -9.85
C HIS A 140 6.69 8.49 -10.56
N PHE A 141 5.57 8.48 -9.84
CA PHE A 141 4.25 8.43 -10.47
C PHE A 141 3.83 9.84 -10.95
N GLU A 142 3.98 10.09 -12.25
CA GLU A 142 3.78 11.41 -12.87
C GLU A 142 2.34 11.92 -12.70
N ASP A 143 1.33 11.05 -12.81
CA ASP A 143 -0.09 11.41 -12.70
C ASP A 143 -0.61 11.45 -11.26
N CYS A 144 0.27 11.36 -10.27
CA CYS A 144 -0.07 11.38 -8.85
C CYS A 144 0.11 12.80 -8.27
N ASP A 145 -0.95 13.37 -7.70
CA ASP A 145 -0.88 14.70 -7.06
C ASP A 145 -0.26 14.64 -5.66
N GLY A 146 -0.23 13.46 -5.05
CA GLY A 146 0.36 13.28 -3.72
C GLY A 146 0.05 11.94 -3.07
N TYR A 147 0.40 11.83 -1.80
CA TYR A 147 0.32 10.60 -1.03
C TYR A 147 -0.38 10.80 0.31
N VAL A 148 -1.05 9.75 0.76
CA VAL A 148 -1.59 9.66 2.11
C VAL A 148 -0.75 8.65 2.88
N ALA A 149 0.13 9.16 3.75
CA ALA A 149 0.98 8.34 4.61
C ALA A 149 0.16 7.83 5.79
N GLN A 150 -0.14 6.55 5.80
CA GLN A 150 -0.93 5.91 6.84
C GLN A 150 -0.04 5.30 7.91
N VAL A 151 -0.38 5.53 9.17
CA VAL A 151 0.14 4.78 10.31
C VAL A 151 -1.03 4.13 11.02
N TRP A 152 -1.23 2.85 10.73
CA TRP A 152 -2.34 2.12 11.34
C TRP A 152 -2.12 1.94 12.83
N THR A 153 -3.16 2.20 13.60
CA THR A 153 -3.12 2.16 15.06
C THR A 153 -2.66 0.80 15.59
N GLY A 154 -3.10 -0.30 14.98
CA GLY A 154 -2.70 -1.64 15.36
C GLY A 154 -1.19 -1.84 15.29
N THR A 155 -0.57 -1.41 14.21
CA THR A 155 0.89 -1.58 14.02
C THR A 155 1.67 -0.70 14.97
N ALA A 156 1.28 0.57 15.10
CA ALA A 156 1.96 1.51 16.00
C ALA A 156 1.89 1.07 17.48
N ARG A 157 0.92 0.22 17.83
CA ARG A 157 0.77 -0.35 19.18
C ARG A 157 1.41 -1.74 19.36
N VAL A 158 1.99 -2.33 18.31
CA VAL A 158 2.69 -3.61 18.47
C VAL A 158 3.87 -3.40 19.43
N PRO A 159 3.95 -4.18 20.54
CA PRO A 159 5.05 -4.02 21.49
C PRO A 159 6.41 -4.23 20.82
N ALA A 160 7.27 -3.24 20.92
CA ALA A 160 8.65 -3.31 20.45
C ALA A 160 9.57 -3.65 21.63
N PHE A 161 10.50 -4.58 21.42
CA PHE A 161 11.47 -4.97 22.44
C PHE A 161 12.69 -4.02 22.40
N TYR A 162 12.89 -3.29 23.47
CA TYR A 162 14.02 -2.37 23.60
C TYR A 162 14.53 -2.35 25.05
N ARG A 163 15.83 -2.42 25.25
CA ARG A 163 16.50 -2.39 26.57
C ARG A 163 15.92 -3.39 27.58
N GLY A 164 15.61 -4.61 27.12
CA GLY A 164 15.09 -5.68 27.97
C GLY A 164 13.60 -5.60 28.28
N ARG A 165 12.86 -4.68 27.66
CA ARG A 165 11.41 -4.51 27.88
C ARG A 165 10.67 -4.57 26.54
N ALA A 166 9.53 -5.27 26.53
CA ALA A 166 8.55 -5.22 25.46
C ALA A 166 7.45 -4.25 25.85
N GLU A 167 7.27 -3.16 25.14
CA GLU A 167 6.25 -2.15 25.40
C GLU A 167 5.77 -1.47 24.11
N GLU A 168 4.56 -0.95 24.14
CA GLU A 168 4.03 -0.16 23.03
C GLU A 168 4.80 1.16 22.92
N ARG A 169 5.29 1.44 21.73
CA ARG A 169 6.09 2.63 21.41
C ARG A 169 5.45 3.38 20.25
N THR A 170 4.23 3.81 20.49
CA THR A 170 3.39 4.43 19.44
C THR A 170 4.00 5.66 18.83
N PHE A 171 4.57 6.55 19.65
CA PHE A 171 5.23 7.76 19.15
C PHE A 171 6.42 7.42 18.25
N GLU A 172 7.34 6.58 18.73
CA GLU A 172 8.56 6.23 18.00
C GLU A 172 8.24 5.47 16.71
N SER A 173 7.29 4.54 16.74
CA SER A 173 6.86 3.79 15.56
C SER A 173 6.22 4.73 14.53
N ALA A 174 5.29 5.58 14.95
CA ALA A 174 4.64 6.55 14.07
C ALA A 174 5.63 7.56 13.48
N PHE A 175 6.56 8.07 14.29
CA PHE A 175 7.59 9.00 13.84
C PHE A 175 8.49 8.40 12.76
N LEU A 176 8.91 7.14 12.94
CA LEU A 176 9.72 6.44 11.94
C LEU A 176 8.94 6.17 10.66
N GLU A 177 7.68 5.75 10.75
CA GLU A 177 6.84 5.44 9.60
C GLU A 177 6.48 6.70 8.79
N TYR A 178 6.02 7.77 9.43
CA TYR A 178 5.77 9.05 8.75
C TYR A 178 7.05 9.62 8.15
N GLY A 179 8.15 9.58 8.91
CA GLY A 179 9.45 10.05 8.44
C GLY A 179 9.96 9.29 7.22
N ALA A 180 9.74 7.96 7.16
CA ALA A 180 10.10 7.15 6.00
C ALA A 180 9.34 7.61 4.75
N LEU A 181 8.01 7.77 4.83
CA LEU A 181 7.18 8.20 3.70
C LEU A 181 7.46 9.65 3.27
N VAL A 182 7.58 10.57 4.23
CA VAL A 182 7.91 11.98 3.93
C VAL A 182 9.28 12.10 3.25
N ASN A 183 10.28 11.34 3.71
CA ASN A 183 11.60 11.35 3.08
C ASN A 183 11.59 10.75 1.67
N LEU A 184 10.79 9.72 1.44
CA LEU A 184 10.66 9.09 0.14
C LEU A 184 10.04 10.04 -0.90
N THR A 185 9.02 10.80 -0.51
CA THR A 185 8.26 11.69 -1.41
C THR A 185 8.79 13.13 -1.47
N ARG A 186 9.66 13.52 -0.55
CA ARG A 186 10.16 14.91 -0.40
C ARG A 186 10.75 15.51 -1.67
N VAL A 187 11.42 14.68 -2.48
CA VAL A 187 12.12 15.16 -3.69
C VAL A 187 11.20 15.33 -4.89
N SER A 188 10.00 14.76 -4.87
CA SER A 188 9.03 14.82 -5.96
C SER A 188 8.24 16.12 -6.03
N GLY A 189 8.22 16.90 -4.95
CA GLY A 189 7.38 18.08 -4.82
C GLY A 189 5.89 17.79 -4.67
N GLN A 190 5.51 16.52 -4.62
CA GLN A 190 4.12 16.08 -4.44
C GLN A 190 3.68 16.27 -2.99
N ARG A 191 2.38 16.48 -2.80
CA ARG A 191 1.82 16.67 -1.47
C ARG A 191 1.79 15.34 -0.70
N THR A 192 2.24 15.36 0.55
CA THR A 192 2.10 14.25 1.48
C THR A 192 1.12 14.61 2.59
N TRP A 193 0.06 13.83 2.72
CA TRP A 193 -0.89 13.90 3.82
C TRP A 193 -0.51 12.85 4.86
N LEU A 194 -0.54 13.23 6.13
CA LEU A 194 -0.26 12.33 7.24
C LEU A 194 -1.59 11.92 7.89
N LEU A 195 -1.94 10.65 7.78
CA LEU A 195 -3.16 10.10 8.38
C LEU A 195 -2.86 9.54 9.75
N ALA A 196 -3.46 10.12 10.78
CA ALA A 196 -3.53 9.55 12.13
C ALA A 196 -4.83 8.77 12.26
N ASP A 197 -4.77 7.48 12.11
CA ASP A 197 -5.93 6.61 12.30
C ASP A 197 -6.30 6.56 13.79
N PRO A 198 -7.44 7.15 14.22
CA PRO A 198 -7.69 7.40 15.64
C PRO A 198 -8.27 6.20 16.38
N VAL A 199 -8.95 5.31 15.70
CA VAL A 199 -9.78 4.26 16.32
C VAL A 199 -9.52 2.92 15.67
N GLU A 200 -9.44 1.90 16.49
CA GLU A 200 -9.49 0.51 16.10
C GLU A 200 -10.61 -0.21 16.83
N ASP A 201 -11.15 -1.23 16.19
CA ASP A 201 -12.17 -2.09 16.76
C ASP A 201 -11.57 -3.13 17.73
N ASP A 202 -10.84 -2.65 18.76
CA ASP A 202 -10.33 -3.51 19.81
C ASP A 202 -11.15 -3.28 21.10
N PRO A 203 -12.12 -4.16 21.40
CA PRO A 203 -13.00 -4.01 22.57
C PRO A 203 -12.27 -4.10 23.91
N ASN A 204 -11.01 -4.53 23.92
CA ASN A 204 -10.19 -4.67 25.12
C ASN A 204 -9.43 -3.37 25.46
N ARG A 205 -9.58 -2.33 24.66
CA ARG A 205 -8.88 -1.06 24.86
C ARG A 205 -9.81 0.01 25.42
N SER A 206 -9.31 0.80 26.36
CA SER A 206 -10.05 1.93 26.93
C SER A 206 -9.92 3.19 26.08
N TRP A 207 -10.87 4.14 26.26
CA TRP A 207 -10.78 5.46 25.65
C TRP A 207 -9.51 6.23 26.02
N GLN A 208 -9.01 6.06 27.25
CA GLN A 208 -7.75 6.68 27.66
C GLN A 208 -6.58 6.12 26.85
N HIS A 209 -6.58 4.80 26.59
CA HIS A 209 -5.59 4.16 25.73
C HIS A 209 -5.63 4.72 24.29
N TYR A 210 -6.80 4.76 23.67
CA TYR A 210 -6.98 5.32 22.32
C TYR A 210 -6.54 6.78 22.26
N ARG A 211 -6.97 7.61 23.22
CA ARG A 211 -6.59 9.01 23.29
C ARG A 211 -5.09 9.21 23.37
N LYS A 212 -4.40 8.42 24.22
CA LYS A 212 -2.93 8.48 24.33
C LYS A 212 -2.28 8.17 23.01
N HIS A 213 -2.65 7.06 22.38
CA HIS A 213 -2.02 6.61 21.13
C HIS A 213 -2.32 7.54 19.96
N TRP A 214 -3.51 8.10 19.88
CA TRP A 214 -3.84 9.12 18.90
C TRP A 214 -3.01 10.38 19.11
N HIS A 215 -2.87 10.85 20.34
CA HIS A 215 -2.06 12.01 20.69
C HIS A 215 -0.57 11.79 20.33
N ASP A 216 -0.02 10.63 20.64
CA ASP A 216 1.36 10.27 20.31
C ASP A 216 1.61 10.32 18.79
N ARG A 217 0.65 9.87 17.96
CA ARG A 217 0.74 9.94 16.51
C ARG A 217 0.63 11.37 15.97
N VAL A 218 -0.30 12.16 16.50
CA VAL A 218 -0.42 13.57 16.12
C VAL A 218 0.87 14.33 16.44
N ILE A 219 1.49 14.08 17.58
CA ILE A 219 2.79 14.67 17.90
C ILE A 219 3.86 14.20 16.91
N ALA A 220 3.88 12.93 16.56
CA ALA A 220 4.84 12.38 15.59
C ALA A 220 4.70 13.03 14.19
N GLN A 221 3.51 13.49 13.82
CA GLN A 221 3.27 14.20 12.55
C GLN A 221 3.80 15.64 12.55
N LEU A 222 3.94 16.25 13.74
CA LEU A 222 4.35 17.65 13.88
C LEU A 222 5.88 17.84 13.95
N LEU A 223 6.63 16.75 14.10
CA LEU A 223 8.10 16.76 14.22
C LEU A 223 8.78 16.31 12.95
#